data_4f5af2da821eaa2cf9bfcc016ce57351
#
_entry.id   4f5af2da821eaa2cf9bfcc016ce57351
#
_cell.length_a   1.000
_cell.length_b   1.000
_cell.length_c   1.000
_cell.angle_alpha   90.00
_cell.angle_beta   90.00
_cell.angle_gamma   90.00
#
_symmetry.space_group_name_H-M   'P 1'
#
loop_
_entity.id
_entity.type
_entity.pdbx_description
1 polymer ?
#
loop_
_entity_poly.entity_id
_entity_poly.type
_entity_poly.pdbx_seq_one_letter_code
_entity_poly.pdbx_strand_id
1 'polypeptide(L)'
;VIYYGAHADDSAGNAYPDCSRVFHEAMNQAIYEGSGKQLRIEAPFVSWTKAQVVRKGLELNVPYEMTWSCYEGGSMPCGVCGTCVDRMEAFRLNGVEDPLNTIRYGGKRK
;
A
#
# COMPACT_ATOMS: atom_id res chain seq x y z
N VAL A 1 -15.94 -9.69 -9.24
CA VAL A 1 -14.51 -9.33 -9.25
C VAL A 1 -14.06 -8.98 -7.83
N ILE A 2 -12.83 -9.33 -7.51
CA ILE A 2 -12.22 -9.06 -6.22
C ILE A 2 -11.05 -8.12 -6.46
N TYR A 3 -11.00 -7.01 -5.71
CA TYR A 3 -9.91 -6.04 -5.82
C TYR A 3 -8.94 -6.19 -4.66
N TYR A 4 -7.64 -6.00 -4.92
CA TYR A 4 -6.65 -5.94 -3.85
C TYR A 4 -5.59 -4.90 -4.19
N GLY A 5 -4.83 -4.50 -3.17
CA GLY A 5 -4.04 -3.28 -3.23
C GLY A 5 -2.55 -3.43 -3.50
N ALA A 6 -2.14 -4.49 -4.18
CA ALA A 6 -0.71 -4.66 -4.49
C ALA A 6 -0.19 -3.48 -5.32
N HIS A 7 1.03 -3.04 -5.03
CA HIS A 7 1.67 -1.96 -5.76
C HIS A 7 3.15 -2.26 -5.99
N ALA A 8 3.78 -1.50 -6.90
CA ALA A 8 5.09 -1.84 -7.44
C ALA A 8 6.22 -1.77 -6.39
N ASP A 9 6.11 -0.86 -5.41
CA ASP A 9 7.16 -0.73 -4.41
C ASP A 9 7.28 -2.00 -3.56
N ASP A 10 6.17 -2.68 -3.31
CA ASP A 10 6.19 -3.91 -2.52
C ASP A 10 6.82 -5.07 -3.27
N SER A 11 6.76 -5.09 -4.59
CA SER A 11 7.37 -6.15 -5.38
C SER A 11 8.82 -5.85 -5.75
N ALA A 12 9.27 -4.61 -5.56
CA ALA A 12 10.61 -4.19 -5.97
C ALA A 12 11.66 -5.01 -5.24
N GLY A 13 12.66 -5.50 -5.99
CA GLY A 13 13.74 -6.29 -5.42
C GLY A 13 13.29 -7.60 -4.80
N ASN A 14 12.12 -8.11 -5.18
CA ASN A 14 11.53 -9.33 -4.62
C ASN A 14 11.24 -9.23 -3.11
N ALA A 15 11.02 -8.02 -2.60
CA ALA A 15 10.68 -7.85 -1.18
C ALA A 15 9.38 -8.60 -0.86
N TYR A 16 8.38 -8.45 -1.74
CA TYR A 16 7.10 -9.18 -1.60
C TYR A 16 6.71 -9.70 -2.98
N PRO A 17 7.21 -10.88 -3.37
CA PRO A 17 6.98 -11.40 -4.72
C PRO A 17 5.50 -11.54 -5.08
N ASP A 18 4.65 -11.76 -4.09
CA ASP A 18 3.22 -11.91 -4.31
C ASP A 18 2.51 -10.58 -4.58
N CYS A 19 3.25 -9.47 -4.61
CA CYS A 19 2.72 -8.19 -5.03
C CYS A 19 3.10 -7.86 -6.47
N SER A 20 3.75 -8.78 -7.17
CA SER A 20 4.22 -8.53 -8.54
C SER A 20 3.09 -8.70 -9.56
N ARG A 21 3.27 -8.06 -10.72
CA ARG A 21 2.34 -8.24 -11.84
C ARG A 21 2.31 -9.69 -12.30
N VAL A 22 3.49 -10.34 -12.34
CA VAL A 22 3.57 -11.73 -12.79
C VAL A 22 2.77 -12.64 -11.89
N PHE A 23 2.90 -12.46 -10.58
CA PHE A 23 2.12 -13.24 -9.62
C PHE A 23 0.63 -12.98 -9.79
N HIS A 24 0.27 -11.70 -9.92
CA HIS A 24 -1.14 -11.33 -10.11
C HIS A 24 -1.74 -12.03 -11.32
N GLU A 25 -1.05 -11.98 -12.46
CA GLU A 25 -1.58 -12.58 -13.68
C GLU A 25 -1.74 -14.09 -13.55
N ALA A 26 -0.76 -14.75 -12.95
CA ALA A 26 -0.83 -16.21 -12.73
C ALA A 26 -1.96 -16.59 -11.78
N MET A 27 -2.08 -15.85 -10.67
CA MET A 27 -3.11 -16.12 -9.69
C MET A 27 -4.51 -15.84 -10.25
N ASN A 28 -4.63 -14.75 -11.01
CA ASN A 28 -5.91 -14.41 -11.62
C ASN A 28 -6.36 -15.51 -12.59
N GLN A 29 -5.43 -16.05 -13.38
CA GLN A 29 -5.77 -17.13 -14.29
C GLN A 29 -6.23 -18.36 -13.52
N ALA A 30 -5.53 -18.70 -12.44
CA ALA A 30 -5.90 -19.87 -11.62
C ALA A 30 -7.28 -19.68 -10.99
N ILE A 31 -7.55 -18.51 -10.46
CA ILE A 31 -8.86 -18.23 -9.83
C ILE A 31 -9.97 -18.26 -10.90
N TYR A 32 -9.71 -17.67 -12.06
CA TYR A 32 -10.69 -17.67 -13.13
C TYR A 32 -11.06 -19.08 -13.53
N GLU A 33 -10.07 -19.92 -13.82
CA GLU A 33 -10.33 -21.29 -14.22
C GLU A 33 -10.91 -22.11 -13.08
N GLY A 34 -10.36 -21.96 -11.87
CA GLY A 34 -10.81 -22.75 -10.72
C GLY A 34 -12.22 -22.44 -10.27
N SER A 35 -12.73 -21.27 -10.59
CA SER A 35 -14.10 -20.87 -10.25
C SER A 35 -15.09 -21.17 -11.38
N GLY A 36 -14.67 -21.87 -12.41
CA GLY A 36 -15.51 -22.09 -13.57
C GLY A 36 -15.78 -20.82 -14.36
N LYS A 37 -14.78 -19.97 -14.43
CA LYS A 37 -14.82 -18.68 -15.17
C LYS A 37 -15.80 -17.67 -14.55
N GLN A 38 -16.05 -17.82 -13.24
CA GLN A 38 -16.98 -16.95 -12.54
C GLN A 38 -16.32 -15.78 -11.83
N LEU A 39 -15.07 -15.95 -11.38
CA LEU A 39 -14.38 -14.97 -10.54
C LEU A 39 -13.07 -14.55 -11.18
N ARG A 40 -12.71 -13.30 -10.93
CA ARG A 40 -11.36 -12.81 -11.26
C ARG A 40 -10.95 -11.79 -10.23
N ILE A 41 -9.63 -11.57 -10.13
CA ILE A 41 -9.07 -10.56 -9.23
C ILE A 41 -8.50 -9.41 -10.05
N GLU A 42 -8.54 -8.22 -9.45
CA GLU A 42 -8.02 -7.00 -10.08
C GLU A 42 -7.04 -6.36 -9.12
N ALA A 43 -5.91 -5.90 -9.66
CA ALA A 43 -4.91 -5.17 -8.88
C ALA A 43 -4.66 -3.84 -9.58
N PRO A 44 -5.52 -2.85 -9.36
CA PRO A 44 -5.44 -1.59 -10.12
C PRO A 44 -4.12 -0.84 -9.93
N PHE A 45 -3.42 -1.08 -8.82
CA PHE A 45 -2.21 -0.34 -8.48
C PHE A 45 -0.93 -1.16 -8.68
N VAL A 46 -1.02 -2.34 -9.30
CA VAL A 46 0.12 -3.27 -9.37
C VAL A 46 1.35 -2.65 -10.02
N SER A 47 1.16 -1.66 -10.90
CA SER A 47 2.26 -0.96 -11.59
C SER A 47 2.55 0.42 -11.01
N TRP A 48 1.86 0.81 -9.95
CA TRP A 48 2.00 2.14 -9.37
C TRP A 48 3.02 2.12 -8.25
N THR A 49 3.75 3.23 -8.07
CA THR A 49 4.54 3.42 -6.86
C THR A 49 3.61 3.75 -5.70
N LYS A 50 4.12 3.57 -4.49
CA LYS A 50 3.34 3.93 -3.30
C LYS A 50 3.02 5.43 -3.29
N ALA A 51 3.96 6.26 -3.76
CA ALA A 51 3.73 7.69 -3.85
C ALA A 51 2.56 8.02 -4.77
N GLN A 52 2.43 7.29 -5.88
CA GLN A 52 1.29 7.47 -6.79
C GLN A 52 -0.02 7.05 -6.13
N VAL A 53 -0.01 5.97 -5.39
CA VAL A 53 -1.20 5.51 -4.66
C VAL A 53 -1.61 6.56 -3.63
N VAL A 54 -0.65 7.08 -2.86
CA VAL A 54 -0.93 8.13 -1.86
C VAL A 54 -1.49 9.36 -2.54
N ARG A 55 -0.92 9.76 -3.69
CA ARG A 55 -1.42 10.92 -4.42
C ARG A 55 -2.89 10.75 -4.81
N LYS A 56 -3.24 9.58 -5.32
CA LYS A 56 -4.63 9.30 -5.67
C LYS A 56 -5.52 9.38 -4.43
N GLY A 57 -5.05 8.84 -3.31
CA GLY A 57 -5.80 8.93 -2.07
C GLY A 57 -6.00 10.35 -1.59
N LEU A 58 -4.97 11.20 -1.75
CA LEU A 58 -5.10 12.60 -1.39
C LEU A 58 -6.15 13.29 -2.26
N GLU A 59 -6.17 12.98 -3.57
CA GLU A 59 -7.18 13.50 -4.47
C GLU A 59 -8.59 13.07 -4.07
N LEU A 60 -8.72 11.87 -3.52
CA LEU A 60 -10.02 11.31 -3.11
C LEU A 60 -10.37 11.59 -1.66
N ASN A 61 -9.54 12.36 -0.98
CA ASN A 61 -9.74 12.72 0.44
C ASN A 61 -9.79 11.49 1.36
N VAL A 62 -8.91 10.52 1.10
CA VAL A 62 -8.80 9.36 1.99
C VAL A 62 -8.35 9.83 3.37
N PRO A 63 -9.03 9.39 4.45
CA PRO A 63 -8.64 9.79 5.80
C PRO A 63 -7.43 8.97 6.26
N TYR A 64 -6.25 9.40 5.85
CA TYR A 64 -5.02 8.66 6.12
C TYR A 64 -4.69 8.54 7.60
N GLU A 65 -5.22 9.45 8.42
CA GLU A 65 -5.04 9.36 9.87
C GLU A 65 -5.72 8.12 10.46
N MET A 66 -6.62 7.49 9.69
CA MET A 66 -7.31 6.28 10.11
C MET A 66 -6.69 5.02 9.52
N THR A 67 -5.58 5.13 8.82
CA THR A 67 -4.94 3.99 8.15
C THR A 67 -3.69 3.55 8.91
N TRP A 68 -3.27 2.31 8.67
CA TRP A 68 -2.15 1.73 9.40
C TRP A 68 -1.36 0.81 8.48
N SER A 69 -0.04 0.93 8.50
CA SER A 69 0.81 0.03 7.71
C SER A 69 1.98 -0.56 8.51
N CYS A 70 2.23 -0.07 9.73
CA CYS A 70 3.35 -0.53 10.53
C CYS A 70 3.18 -1.99 10.94
N TYR A 71 4.22 -2.79 10.79
CA TYR A 71 4.18 -4.20 11.15
C TYR A 71 4.43 -4.47 12.63
N GLU A 72 4.92 -3.47 13.38
CA GLU A 72 5.26 -3.68 14.79
C GLU A 72 4.08 -3.76 15.72
N GLY A 73 2.94 -3.21 15.32
CA GLY A 73 1.71 -3.37 16.06
C GLY A 73 1.58 -2.58 17.34
N GLY A 74 2.42 -1.59 17.57
CA GLY A 74 2.33 -0.75 18.77
C GLY A 74 1.18 0.24 18.71
N SER A 75 1.12 1.13 19.68
CA SER A 75 0.09 2.18 19.71
C SER A 75 0.37 3.30 18.72
N MET A 76 1.61 3.38 18.23
CA MET A 76 2.05 4.33 17.21
C MET A 76 2.90 3.60 16.19
N PRO A 77 2.96 4.10 14.95
CA PRO A 77 3.90 3.52 13.98
C PRO A 77 5.32 3.61 14.50
N CYS A 78 6.11 2.55 14.29
CA CYS A 78 7.48 2.51 14.83
C CYS A 78 8.41 3.49 14.12
N GLY A 79 8.10 3.86 12.88
CA GLY A 79 8.91 4.80 12.11
C GLY A 79 10.15 4.22 11.47
N VAL A 80 10.45 2.94 11.73
CA VAL A 80 11.71 2.36 11.26
C VAL A 80 11.54 1.08 10.45
N CYS A 81 10.38 0.41 10.52
CA CYS A 81 10.18 -0.77 9.69
C CYS A 81 10.01 -0.35 8.22
N GLY A 82 10.18 -1.31 7.31
CA GLY A 82 10.14 -1.02 5.88
C GLY A 82 8.87 -0.30 5.46
N THR A 83 7.71 -0.71 6.00
CA THR A 83 6.44 -0.08 5.63
C THR A 83 6.32 1.33 6.19
N CYS A 84 6.87 1.60 7.37
CA CYS A 84 6.89 2.95 7.91
C CYS A 84 7.75 3.87 7.06
N VAL A 85 8.95 3.39 6.69
CA VAL A 85 9.87 4.17 5.85
C VAL A 85 9.23 4.45 4.50
N ASP A 86 8.63 3.44 3.88
CA ASP A 86 7.98 3.60 2.58
C ASP A 86 6.80 4.56 2.66
N ARG A 87 6.01 4.47 3.73
CA ARG A 87 4.87 5.35 3.91
C ARG A 87 5.32 6.80 4.07
N MET A 88 6.31 7.05 4.90
CA MET A 88 6.83 8.41 5.10
C MET A 88 7.38 8.98 3.81
N GLU A 89 8.11 8.18 3.06
CA GLU A 89 8.66 8.63 1.78
C GLU A 89 7.56 8.95 0.78
N ALA A 90 6.51 8.14 0.74
CA ALA A 90 5.40 8.37 -0.18
C ALA A 90 4.72 9.72 0.09
N PHE A 91 4.53 10.07 1.37
CA PHE A 91 3.96 11.37 1.71
C PHE A 91 4.94 12.49 1.39
N ARG A 92 6.22 12.29 1.70
CA ARG A 92 7.24 13.31 1.40
C ARG A 92 7.29 13.62 -0.08
N LEU A 93 7.22 12.60 -0.93
CA LEU A 93 7.25 12.80 -2.38
C LEU A 93 6.02 13.56 -2.89
N ASN A 94 4.94 13.56 -2.13
CA ASN A 94 3.74 14.33 -2.47
C ASN A 94 3.72 15.72 -1.82
N GLY A 95 4.78 16.07 -1.11
CA GLY A 95 4.90 17.39 -0.50
C GLY A 95 4.00 17.63 0.69
N VAL A 96 3.50 16.56 1.32
CA VAL A 96 2.63 16.68 2.48
C VAL A 96 3.14 15.77 3.59
N GLU A 97 2.74 16.07 4.81
CA GLU A 97 3.09 15.27 5.97
C GLU A 97 2.04 14.20 6.20
N ASP A 98 2.47 13.03 6.67
CA ASP A 98 1.57 11.94 6.98
C ASP A 98 0.71 12.34 8.19
N PRO A 99 -0.62 12.48 8.02
CA PRO A 99 -1.47 12.92 9.13
C PRO A 99 -1.49 11.94 10.29
N LEU A 100 -1.24 10.66 10.05
CA LEU A 100 -1.17 9.69 11.13
C LEU A 100 -0.02 10.04 12.08
N ASN A 101 1.13 10.37 11.52
CA ASN A 101 2.27 10.76 12.34
C ASN A 101 1.98 12.03 13.12
N THR A 102 1.40 13.02 12.46
CA THR A 102 1.09 14.30 13.10
C THR A 102 0.17 14.11 14.28
N ILE A 103 -0.89 13.35 14.08
CA ILE A 103 -1.89 13.13 15.13
C ILE A 103 -1.33 12.25 16.23
N ARG A 104 -0.72 11.13 15.86
CA ARG A 104 -0.31 10.12 16.82
C ARG A 104 0.85 10.60 17.69
N TYR A 105 1.71 11.41 17.14
CA TYR A 105 2.86 11.91 17.89
C TYR A 105 2.57 13.26 18.54
N GLY A 106 1.35 13.78 18.41
CA GLY A 106 0.93 14.99 19.07
C GLY A 106 1.81 16.18 18.79
N GLY A 107 2.35 16.26 17.58
CA GLY A 107 3.25 17.35 17.22
C GLY A 107 4.64 17.24 17.82
N LYS A 108 4.93 16.16 18.55
CA LYS A 108 6.23 15.96 19.19
C LYS A 108 7.14 15.06 18.36
N ARG A 109 6.83 14.88 17.16
CA ARG A 109 7.55 14.05 16.25
C ARG A 109 8.96 14.56 16.07
N LYS A 110 9.92 13.70 16.12
CA LYS A 110 11.32 14.05 15.97
C LYS A 110 11.86 13.65 14.62
#